data_f2842fd2803dd464d2f698d9b0e6200e
#
_entry.id   f2842fd2803dd464d2f698d9b0e6200e
#
_cell.length_a   1.000
_cell.length_b   1.000
_cell.length_c   1.000
_cell.angle_alpha   90.00
_cell.angle_beta   90.00
_cell.angle_gamma   90.00
#
_symmetry.space_group_name_H-M   'P 1'
#
loop_
_entity.id
_entity.type
_entity.pdbx_description
1 polymer ?
#
loop_
_entity_poly.entity_id
_entity_poly.type
_entity_poly.pdbx_seq_one_letter_code
_entity_poly.pdbx_strand_id
1 'polypeptide(L)'
;QASDSLLQHWGNSRVGMAIRAELAGRREYLAAEIDLDVSVESIIESVRSKLAAADDSSLKPVINLTGTVLHTNLGRAVLPQQAIDAMAQVAAMPTNLEYDLASGGRGERDDHVEALICELIGTEAATVVNNNAAALLLVLNTLAENAEIPVSRGELVEIGGSFRVPDIMQRSGCTLVEVGTTNRTHLKDYQQAINPRTALLMKVHTSNYAVEGFTAAVDEPELAALAQEQGLPFVVDLGSGNLIDFTAYGLPHEPVTGSAIEHGADVVTFSGDKLLGGPQCGIIAGRKDLIDRIRSNPLKRALRLDKITLAALSEVLKLYRHPEQLAEELPTMRYLTRDVSDIEKQALLLAPALAENLPSAYTVTTQACLSQIGSGALPVQNIPSFGLAITATSDAQLRALSDAFRQLPCPVVGRINDKKLLLDLRCLDGESQFVEQSGKLKELLAC
;
A
#
# COMPACT_ATOMS: atom_id res chain seq x y z
N GLN A 1 40.88 14.76 18.39
CA GLN A 1 39.72 15.53 17.85
C GLN A 1 38.83 14.63 16.96
N ALA A 2 39.34 13.92 15.96
CA ALA A 2 38.51 13.06 15.09
C ALA A 2 37.96 11.83 15.85
N SER A 3 38.73 11.22 16.75
CA SER A 3 38.29 10.14 17.63
C SER A 3 37.28 10.61 18.68
N ASP A 4 37.40 11.84 19.19
CA ASP A 4 36.49 12.38 20.19
C ASP A 4 35.07 12.57 19.67
N SER A 5 34.94 12.97 18.39
CA SER A 5 33.63 13.09 17.74
C SER A 5 32.93 11.73 17.55
N LEU A 6 33.72 10.66 17.24
CA LEU A 6 33.16 9.29 17.16
C LEU A 6 32.67 8.80 18.52
N LEU A 7 33.47 9.04 19.58
CA LEU A 7 33.11 8.62 20.93
C LEU A 7 31.88 9.37 21.47
N GLN A 8 31.75 10.67 21.16
CA GLN A 8 30.57 11.47 21.53
C GLN A 8 29.30 10.97 20.82
N HIS A 9 29.40 10.60 19.53
CA HIS A 9 28.25 10.20 18.75
C HIS A 9 27.83 8.75 18.98
N TRP A 10 28.79 7.79 19.02
CA TRP A 10 28.49 6.35 19.11
C TRP A 10 28.84 5.67 20.44
N GLY A 11 29.47 6.38 21.36
CA GLY A 11 29.88 5.88 22.64
C GLY A 11 31.11 4.94 22.61
N ASN A 12 31.80 4.85 23.76
CA ASN A 12 33.07 4.15 23.88
C ASN A 12 32.99 2.66 23.50
N SER A 13 31.90 1.97 23.88
CA SER A 13 31.76 0.54 23.64
C SER A 13 31.65 0.20 22.16
N ARG A 14 30.76 0.88 21.43
CA ARG A 14 30.54 0.65 19.98
C ARG A 14 31.76 1.02 19.15
N VAL A 15 32.34 2.19 19.41
CA VAL A 15 33.56 2.64 18.73
C VAL A 15 34.72 1.67 18.99
N GLY A 16 34.91 1.22 20.24
CA GLY A 16 35.95 0.26 20.58
C GLY A 16 35.75 -1.11 19.90
N MET A 17 34.52 -1.59 19.76
CA MET A 17 34.24 -2.82 18.99
C MET A 17 34.52 -2.64 17.49
N ALA A 18 34.09 -1.54 16.90
CA ALA A 18 34.29 -1.24 15.50
C ALA A 18 35.79 -1.10 15.15
N ILE A 19 36.58 -0.42 15.98
CA ILE A 19 38.04 -0.31 15.82
C ILE A 19 38.71 -1.69 15.88
N ARG A 20 38.34 -2.54 16.86
CA ARG A 20 38.91 -3.90 16.94
C ARG A 20 38.57 -4.75 15.72
N ALA A 21 37.33 -4.69 15.24
CA ALA A 21 36.91 -5.38 14.04
C ALA A 21 37.65 -4.89 12.78
N GLU A 22 37.81 -3.56 12.64
CA GLU A 22 38.55 -2.95 11.54
C GLU A 22 40.03 -3.38 11.54
N LEU A 23 40.68 -3.32 12.69
CA LEU A 23 42.07 -3.74 12.84
C LEU A 23 42.25 -5.24 12.60
N ALA A 24 41.30 -6.09 12.99
CA ALA A 24 41.34 -7.51 12.70
C ALA A 24 41.24 -7.78 11.19
N GLY A 25 40.28 -7.16 10.49
CA GLY A 25 40.16 -7.28 9.04
C GLY A 25 41.39 -6.79 8.30
N ARG A 26 41.96 -5.64 8.67
CA ARG A 26 43.20 -5.13 8.05
C ARG A 26 44.40 -6.06 8.26
N ARG A 27 44.51 -6.72 9.41
CA ARG A 27 45.57 -7.73 9.65
C ARG A 27 45.44 -8.93 8.70
N GLU A 28 44.24 -9.38 8.40
CA GLU A 28 43.98 -10.45 7.42
C GLU A 28 44.39 -10.04 6.02
N TYR A 29 44.04 -8.81 5.59
CA TYR A 29 44.47 -8.27 4.29
C TYR A 29 45.99 -8.15 4.16
N LEU A 30 46.66 -7.62 5.19
CA LEU A 30 48.11 -7.52 5.22
C LEU A 30 48.80 -8.91 5.20
N ALA A 31 48.22 -9.89 5.88
CA ALA A 31 48.71 -11.27 5.87
C ALA A 31 48.56 -11.94 4.47
N ALA A 32 47.60 -11.46 3.67
CA ALA A 32 47.38 -11.87 2.28
C ALA A 32 48.20 -11.05 1.28
N GLU A 33 49.19 -10.24 1.74
CA GLU A 33 50.05 -9.35 0.92
C GLU A 33 49.26 -8.31 0.09
N ILE A 34 48.05 -7.93 0.53
CA ILE A 34 47.27 -6.88 -0.11
C ILE A 34 47.73 -5.52 0.43
N ASP A 35 48.14 -4.63 -0.48
CA ASP A 35 48.55 -3.28 -0.12
C ASP A 35 47.36 -2.48 0.37
N LEU A 36 47.44 -1.96 1.60
CA LEU A 36 46.35 -1.28 2.27
C LEU A 36 46.87 -0.10 3.10
N ASP A 37 46.20 1.06 3.00
CA ASP A 37 46.53 2.20 3.87
C ASP A 37 46.18 1.87 5.33
N VAL A 38 47.18 1.84 6.19
CA VAL A 38 47.08 1.55 7.63
C VAL A 38 47.21 2.81 8.49
N SER A 39 47.09 3.98 7.89
CA SER A 39 47.10 5.25 8.64
C SER A 39 45.97 5.32 9.64
N VAL A 40 46.18 6.05 10.71
CA VAL A 40 45.14 6.28 11.75
C VAL A 40 43.91 6.96 11.13
N GLU A 41 44.13 7.88 10.23
CA GLU A 41 43.10 8.62 9.50
C GLU A 41 42.22 7.68 8.68
N SER A 42 42.82 6.75 7.91
CA SER A 42 42.10 5.74 7.13
C SER A 42 41.29 4.78 8.00
N ILE A 43 41.84 4.38 9.16
CA ILE A 43 41.13 3.52 10.12
C ILE A 43 39.93 4.26 10.72
N ILE A 44 40.10 5.50 11.15
CA ILE A 44 39.03 6.32 11.72
C ILE A 44 37.90 6.53 10.71
N GLU A 45 38.23 6.82 9.45
CA GLU A 45 37.23 7.04 8.41
C GLU A 45 36.49 5.73 8.05
N SER A 46 37.19 4.60 7.97
CA SER A 46 36.55 3.29 7.79
C SER A 46 35.61 2.95 8.94
N VAL A 47 36.02 3.18 10.17
CA VAL A 47 35.21 2.98 11.37
C VAL A 47 33.98 3.90 11.36
N ARG A 48 34.14 5.17 11.01
CA ARG A 48 33.05 6.13 10.88
C ARG A 48 32.04 5.66 9.85
N SER A 49 32.49 5.28 8.65
CA SER A 49 31.65 4.79 7.56
C SER A 49 30.86 3.54 7.97
N LYS A 50 31.53 2.57 8.63
CA LYS A 50 30.88 1.35 9.10
C LYS A 50 29.83 1.61 10.19
N LEU A 51 30.12 2.49 11.13
CA LEU A 51 29.18 2.86 12.18
C LEU A 51 27.99 3.64 11.62
N ALA A 52 28.22 4.58 10.71
CA ALA A 52 27.16 5.31 10.02
C ALA A 52 26.28 4.38 9.20
N ALA A 53 26.87 3.44 8.45
CA ALA A 53 26.12 2.44 7.68
C ALA A 53 25.30 1.48 8.58
N ALA A 54 25.82 1.16 9.77
CA ALA A 54 25.10 0.32 10.73
C ALA A 54 23.92 1.04 11.41
N ASP A 55 23.96 2.37 11.49
CA ASP A 55 22.88 3.19 12.03
C ASP A 55 21.90 3.68 10.95
N ASP A 56 22.23 3.47 9.68
CA ASP A 56 21.34 3.84 8.57
C ASP A 56 20.05 3.01 8.61
N SER A 57 18.92 3.69 8.48
CA SER A 57 17.62 3.00 8.47
C SER A 57 17.49 2.09 7.26
N SER A 58 17.08 0.85 7.48
CA SER A 58 16.75 -0.07 6.39
C SER A 58 15.45 0.32 5.67
N LEU A 59 14.52 1.01 6.35
CA LEU A 59 13.31 1.56 5.76
C LEU A 59 13.60 2.99 5.32
N LYS A 60 13.65 3.20 4.01
CA LYS A 60 14.01 4.48 3.40
C LYS A 60 12.87 5.03 2.54
N PRO A 61 12.65 6.35 2.54
CA PRO A 61 11.81 6.97 1.53
C PRO A 61 12.42 6.73 0.15
N VAL A 62 11.55 6.55 -0.86
CA VAL A 62 11.97 6.36 -2.25
C VAL A 62 11.15 7.25 -3.17
N ILE A 63 11.73 7.67 -4.29
CA ILE A 63 11.01 8.34 -5.37
C ILE A 63 10.44 7.26 -6.29
N ASN A 64 9.12 7.13 -6.30
CA ASN A 64 8.39 6.15 -7.09
C ASN A 64 8.17 6.68 -8.52
N LEU A 65 8.98 6.22 -9.47
CA LEU A 65 8.84 6.49 -10.91
C LEU A 65 8.59 5.20 -11.71
N THR A 66 8.02 4.19 -11.05
CA THR A 66 7.69 2.89 -11.67
C THR A 66 6.54 2.98 -12.66
N GLY A 67 5.67 3.99 -12.50
CA GLY A 67 4.40 4.11 -13.21
C GLY A 67 3.25 3.29 -12.58
N THR A 68 3.42 2.79 -11.36
CA THR A 68 2.34 2.23 -10.55
C THR A 68 2.11 3.14 -9.35
N VAL A 69 0.94 3.79 -9.27
CA VAL A 69 0.65 4.76 -8.21
C VAL A 69 0.61 4.06 -6.84
N LEU A 70 -0.27 3.08 -6.67
CA LEU A 70 -0.39 2.27 -5.45
C LEU A 70 0.50 1.02 -5.53
N HIS A 71 1.83 1.24 -5.56
CA HIS A 71 2.79 0.15 -5.71
C HIS A 71 2.94 -0.65 -4.41
N THR A 72 2.57 -1.94 -4.42
CA THR A 72 2.54 -2.82 -3.24
C THR A 72 3.85 -2.85 -2.48
N ASN A 73 4.99 -2.97 -3.18
CA ASN A 73 6.30 -3.09 -2.54
C ASN A 73 6.91 -1.75 -2.11
N LEU A 74 6.27 -0.62 -2.48
CA LEU A 74 6.72 0.73 -2.12
C LEU A 74 5.80 1.40 -1.08
N GLY A 75 5.00 0.62 -0.37
CA GLY A 75 4.18 1.09 0.75
C GLY A 75 2.77 1.54 0.36
N ARG A 76 2.37 1.43 -0.91
CA ARG A 76 1.04 1.80 -1.44
C ARG A 76 0.73 3.29 -1.30
N ALA A 77 -0.37 3.66 -0.58
CA ALA A 77 -0.80 5.05 -0.46
C ALA A 77 0.18 5.90 0.37
N VAL A 78 0.45 7.10 -0.13
CA VAL A 78 1.15 8.17 0.61
C VAL A 78 0.10 8.95 1.39
N LEU A 79 0.38 9.25 2.64
CA LEU A 79 -0.55 9.95 3.53
C LEU A 79 -0.55 11.47 3.26
N PRO A 80 -1.69 12.15 3.39
CA PRO A 80 -1.78 13.60 3.35
C PRO A 80 -1.10 14.21 4.60
N GLN A 81 -0.66 15.47 4.49
CA GLN A 81 0.10 16.14 5.55
C GLN A 81 -0.68 16.20 6.87
N GLN A 82 -1.99 16.43 6.82
CA GLN A 82 -2.86 16.45 7.99
C GLN A 82 -2.81 15.13 8.78
N ALA A 83 -2.76 14.00 8.07
CA ALA A 83 -2.63 12.69 8.71
C ALA A 83 -1.24 12.49 9.35
N ILE A 84 -0.17 12.96 8.69
CA ILE A 84 1.20 12.90 9.22
C ILE A 84 1.31 13.74 10.49
N ASP A 85 0.76 14.94 10.50
CA ASP A 85 0.78 15.85 11.65
C ASP A 85 -0.01 15.25 12.83
N ALA A 86 -1.18 14.67 12.57
CA ALA A 86 -1.97 13.98 13.59
C ALA A 86 -1.22 12.77 14.18
N MET A 87 -0.55 11.97 13.34
CA MET A 87 0.30 10.88 13.81
C MET A 87 1.40 11.37 14.74
N ALA A 88 2.11 12.44 14.36
CA ALA A 88 3.18 13.04 15.17
C ALA A 88 2.64 13.54 16.50
N GLN A 89 1.49 14.22 16.51
CA GLN A 89 0.85 14.74 17.69
C GLN A 89 0.49 13.63 18.70
N VAL A 90 -0.20 12.57 18.25
CA VAL A 90 -0.61 11.49 19.16
C VAL A 90 0.56 10.59 19.57
N ALA A 91 1.63 10.53 18.77
CA ALA A 91 2.85 9.82 19.14
C ALA A 91 3.60 10.50 20.29
N ALA A 92 3.62 11.84 20.31
CA ALA A 92 4.37 12.63 21.25
C ALA A 92 3.77 12.67 22.68
N MET A 93 2.47 12.32 22.85
CA MET A 93 1.78 12.48 24.13
C MET A 93 0.88 11.27 24.45
N PRO A 94 0.50 11.06 25.74
CA PRO A 94 -0.63 10.21 26.10
C PRO A 94 -1.91 10.70 25.41
N THR A 95 -2.79 9.77 25.02
CA THR A 95 -4.03 10.05 24.32
C THR A 95 -5.22 9.33 24.98
N ASN A 96 -6.42 9.78 24.68
CA ASN A 96 -7.67 9.18 25.11
C ASN A 96 -8.09 7.93 24.31
N LEU A 97 -7.12 7.11 23.88
CA LEU A 97 -7.32 5.99 22.96
C LEU A 97 -8.45 5.02 23.40
N GLU A 98 -8.54 4.73 24.68
CA GLU A 98 -9.61 3.90 25.30
C GLU A 98 -10.22 4.64 26.52
N TYR A 99 -10.29 5.97 26.44
CA TYR A 99 -10.83 6.79 27.52
C TYR A 99 -11.84 7.80 26.97
N ASP A 100 -13.07 7.73 27.44
CA ASP A 100 -14.11 8.69 27.09
C ASP A 100 -13.96 9.95 27.96
N LEU A 101 -13.59 11.06 27.32
CA LEU A 101 -13.37 12.34 27.98
C LEU A 101 -14.67 12.96 28.53
N ALA A 102 -15.82 12.63 27.96
CA ALA A 102 -17.10 13.19 28.38
C ALA A 102 -17.61 12.51 29.66
N SER A 103 -17.56 11.18 29.72
CA SER A 103 -18.01 10.42 30.88
C SER A 103 -16.96 10.18 31.95
N GLY A 104 -15.67 10.37 31.59
CA GLY A 104 -14.53 10.04 32.46
C GLY A 104 -14.32 8.52 32.63
N GLY A 105 -14.93 7.71 31.77
CA GLY A 105 -14.90 6.26 31.81
C GLY A 105 -14.07 5.63 30.68
N ARG A 106 -14.21 4.31 30.55
CA ARG A 106 -13.60 3.56 29.47
C ARG A 106 -14.37 3.79 28.16
N GLY A 107 -13.64 4.14 27.08
CA GLY A 107 -14.13 4.19 25.72
C GLY A 107 -13.58 3.04 24.87
N GLU A 108 -14.06 2.95 23.64
CA GLU A 108 -13.56 1.99 22.64
C GLU A 108 -12.74 2.71 21.57
N ARG A 109 -11.73 2.00 21.01
CA ARG A 109 -10.83 2.59 19.98
C ARG A 109 -11.55 2.97 18.72
N ASP A 110 -12.56 2.17 18.35
CA ASP A 110 -13.31 2.36 17.10
C ASP A 110 -14.16 3.65 17.15
N ASP A 111 -14.50 4.16 18.35
CA ASP A 111 -15.27 5.40 18.52
C ASP A 111 -14.61 6.61 17.82
N HIS A 112 -13.29 6.58 17.66
CA HIS A 112 -12.56 7.66 17.00
C HIS A 112 -12.76 7.74 15.49
N VAL A 113 -13.28 6.67 14.84
CA VAL A 113 -13.45 6.59 13.39
C VAL A 113 -14.81 6.06 12.94
N GLU A 114 -15.56 5.36 13.80
CA GLU A 114 -16.82 4.72 13.46
C GLU A 114 -17.84 5.70 12.85
N ALA A 115 -18.08 6.83 13.51
CA ALA A 115 -19.06 7.80 13.04
C ALA A 115 -18.71 8.34 11.64
N LEU A 116 -17.42 8.57 11.36
CA LEU A 116 -16.95 9.01 10.05
C LEU A 116 -17.16 7.93 8.98
N ILE A 117 -16.84 6.68 9.29
CA ILE A 117 -17.04 5.56 8.36
C ILE A 117 -18.52 5.40 8.06
N CYS A 118 -19.38 5.39 9.10
CA CYS A 118 -20.82 5.23 8.93
C CYS A 118 -21.43 6.35 8.10
N GLU A 119 -21.00 7.60 8.31
CA GLU A 119 -21.44 8.77 7.53
C GLU A 119 -21.08 8.63 6.05
N LEU A 120 -19.81 8.25 5.76
CA LEU A 120 -19.28 8.22 4.38
C LEU A 120 -19.86 7.08 3.54
N ILE A 121 -20.19 5.95 4.13
CA ILE A 121 -20.66 4.77 3.38
C ILE A 121 -22.15 4.45 3.63
N GLY A 122 -22.83 5.21 4.46
CA GLY A 122 -24.28 5.03 4.71
C GLY A 122 -24.63 3.77 5.47
N THR A 123 -23.87 3.41 6.52
CA THR A 123 -24.05 2.18 7.29
C THR A 123 -24.35 2.43 8.77
N GLU A 124 -24.80 1.40 9.50
CA GLU A 124 -25.24 1.52 10.90
C GLU A 124 -24.07 1.49 11.90
N ALA A 125 -23.04 0.70 11.62
CA ALA A 125 -21.89 0.51 12.49
C ALA A 125 -20.64 0.13 11.71
N ALA A 126 -19.46 0.39 12.29
CA ALA A 126 -18.18 0.01 11.70
C ALA A 126 -17.13 -0.32 12.75
N THR A 127 -16.19 -1.18 12.41
CA THR A 127 -15.02 -1.50 13.23
C THR A 127 -13.77 -1.60 12.35
N VAL A 128 -12.60 -1.38 12.93
CA VAL A 128 -11.35 -1.34 12.17
C VAL A 128 -10.31 -2.31 12.74
N VAL A 129 -9.54 -2.93 11.86
CA VAL A 129 -8.46 -3.88 12.18
C VAL A 129 -7.22 -3.58 11.36
N ASN A 130 -6.11 -4.26 11.61
CA ASN A 130 -4.80 -3.92 11.08
C ASN A 130 -4.62 -4.10 9.55
N ASN A 131 -5.47 -4.85 8.86
CA ASN A 131 -5.55 -4.93 7.40
C ASN A 131 -6.81 -5.66 6.94
N ASN A 132 -7.11 -5.67 5.63
CA ASN A 132 -8.32 -6.30 5.10
C ASN A 132 -8.32 -7.84 5.23
N ALA A 133 -7.15 -8.49 5.17
CA ALA A 133 -7.06 -9.93 5.42
C ALA A 133 -7.51 -10.30 6.85
N ALA A 134 -7.14 -9.44 7.83
CA ALA A 134 -7.59 -9.57 9.21
C ALA A 134 -9.09 -9.25 9.36
N ALA A 135 -9.62 -8.30 8.57
CA ALA A 135 -11.05 -8.01 8.53
C ALA A 135 -11.83 -9.24 8.07
N LEU A 136 -11.44 -9.82 6.95
CA LEU A 136 -12.07 -11.03 6.42
C LEU A 136 -11.96 -12.21 7.39
N LEU A 137 -10.76 -12.46 7.96
CA LEU A 137 -10.57 -13.50 8.98
C LEU A 137 -11.53 -13.31 10.17
N LEU A 138 -11.65 -12.10 10.68
CA LEU A 138 -12.47 -11.79 11.84
C LEU A 138 -13.97 -11.95 11.54
N VAL A 139 -14.44 -11.44 10.39
CA VAL A 139 -15.82 -11.56 9.93
C VAL A 139 -16.20 -13.03 9.79
N LEU A 140 -15.41 -13.82 9.06
CA LEU A 140 -15.69 -15.21 8.78
C LEU A 140 -15.61 -16.08 10.05
N ASN A 141 -14.61 -15.87 10.91
CA ASN A 141 -14.52 -16.58 12.19
C ASN A 141 -15.70 -16.25 13.11
N THR A 142 -16.21 -15.01 13.09
CA THR A 142 -17.33 -14.63 13.94
C THR A 142 -18.68 -15.15 13.44
N LEU A 143 -18.89 -15.08 12.12
CA LEU A 143 -20.22 -15.32 11.53
C LEU A 143 -20.39 -16.75 11.01
N ALA A 144 -19.30 -17.45 10.70
CA ALA A 144 -19.33 -18.73 9.99
C ALA A 144 -18.39 -19.81 10.52
N GLU A 145 -17.89 -19.71 11.75
CA GLU A 145 -17.05 -20.75 12.35
C GLU A 145 -17.79 -22.10 12.35
N ASN A 146 -17.12 -23.16 11.84
CA ASN A 146 -17.65 -24.52 11.64
C ASN A 146 -18.85 -24.62 10.68
N ALA A 147 -19.07 -23.62 9.83
CA ALA A 147 -20.17 -23.55 8.88
C ALA A 147 -19.68 -23.45 7.42
N GLU A 148 -20.59 -23.53 6.48
CA GLU A 148 -20.34 -23.48 5.04
C GLU A 148 -20.62 -22.08 4.47
N ILE A 149 -19.78 -21.67 3.51
CA ILE A 149 -19.91 -20.41 2.80
C ILE A 149 -19.80 -20.65 1.30
N PRO A 150 -20.89 -20.50 0.53
CA PRO A 150 -20.84 -20.50 -0.93
C PRO A 150 -20.10 -19.28 -1.48
N VAL A 151 -19.12 -19.49 -2.35
CA VAL A 151 -18.34 -18.45 -3.06
C VAL A 151 -18.16 -18.85 -4.52
N SER A 152 -18.30 -17.91 -5.45
CA SER A 152 -18.05 -18.15 -6.86
C SER A 152 -16.59 -18.57 -7.12
N ARG A 153 -16.37 -19.62 -7.94
CA ARG A 153 -15.02 -20.01 -8.39
C ARG A 153 -14.29 -18.88 -9.09
N GLY A 154 -15.02 -18.03 -9.81
CA GLY A 154 -14.46 -16.84 -10.45
C GLY A 154 -14.02 -15.73 -9.49
N GLU A 155 -14.31 -15.85 -8.20
CA GLU A 155 -14.01 -14.87 -7.15
C GLU A 155 -12.95 -15.37 -6.14
N LEU A 156 -12.33 -16.54 -6.37
CA LEU A 156 -11.30 -17.11 -5.51
C LEU A 156 -9.94 -16.45 -5.78
N VAL A 157 -9.78 -15.24 -5.29
CA VAL A 157 -8.65 -14.37 -5.57
C VAL A 157 -7.39 -14.75 -4.78
N GLU A 158 -6.22 -14.58 -5.41
CA GLU A 158 -4.89 -14.51 -4.76
C GLU A 158 -4.32 -13.11 -4.94
N ILE A 159 -3.86 -12.48 -3.85
CA ILE A 159 -3.29 -11.12 -3.85
C ILE A 159 -1.93 -11.15 -3.14
N GLY A 160 -0.91 -10.49 -3.75
CA GLY A 160 0.38 -10.23 -3.11
C GLY A 160 1.21 -11.48 -2.79
N GLY A 161 1.01 -12.58 -3.50
CA GLY A 161 1.84 -13.79 -3.44
C GLY A 161 1.60 -14.72 -2.25
N SER A 162 0.72 -14.36 -1.30
CA SER A 162 0.42 -15.24 -0.14
C SER A 162 -0.99 -15.10 0.43
N PHE A 163 -1.75 -14.09 0.06
CA PHE A 163 -3.14 -13.97 0.48
C PHE A 163 -4.04 -14.68 -0.52
N ARG A 164 -4.65 -15.78 -0.10
CA ARG A 164 -5.65 -16.52 -0.86
C ARG A 164 -6.94 -16.56 -0.07
N VAL A 165 -8.06 -16.21 -0.70
CA VAL A 165 -9.38 -16.26 -0.03
C VAL A 165 -9.68 -17.66 0.50
N PRO A 166 -9.46 -18.78 -0.22
CA PRO A 166 -9.66 -20.12 0.32
C PRO A 166 -8.85 -20.42 1.59
N ASP A 167 -7.58 -19.98 1.64
CA ASP A 167 -6.71 -20.22 2.80
C ASP A 167 -7.17 -19.44 4.02
N ILE A 168 -7.63 -18.19 3.82
CA ILE A 168 -8.21 -17.38 4.91
C ILE A 168 -9.51 -17.99 5.40
N MET A 169 -10.38 -18.45 4.51
CA MET A 169 -11.62 -19.14 4.88
C MET A 169 -11.32 -20.36 5.75
N GLN A 170 -10.41 -21.21 5.30
CA GLN A 170 -9.99 -22.38 6.08
C GLN A 170 -9.44 -22.01 7.47
N ARG A 171 -8.59 -20.95 7.53
CA ARG A 171 -8.01 -20.45 8.80
C ARG A 171 -9.04 -19.81 9.72
N SER A 172 -10.13 -19.27 9.16
CA SER A 172 -11.25 -18.74 9.94
C SER A 172 -12.10 -19.83 10.59
N GLY A 173 -11.87 -21.10 10.27
CA GLY A 173 -12.66 -22.23 10.76
C GLY A 173 -13.94 -22.49 9.95
N CYS A 174 -14.14 -21.84 8.81
CA CYS A 174 -15.28 -22.09 7.94
C CYS A 174 -14.92 -23.04 6.78
N THR A 175 -15.95 -23.59 6.14
CA THR A 175 -15.82 -24.47 4.97
C THR A 175 -16.23 -23.72 3.72
N LEU A 176 -15.30 -23.58 2.76
CA LEU A 176 -15.57 -23.03 1.44
C LEU A 176 -16.43 -24.02 0.65
N VAL A 177 -17.54 -23.54 0.07
CA VAL A 177 -18.33 -24.25 -0.94
C VAL A 177 -18.21 -23.49 -2.27
N GLU A 178 -17.42 -24.03 -3.18
CA GLU A 178 -17.22 -23.42 -4.49
C GLU A 178 -18.45 -23.61 -5.39
N VAL A 179 -18.97 -22.50 -5.96
CA VAL A 179 -20.14 -22.52 -6.84
C VAL A 179 -19.79 -22.02 -8.25
N GLY A 180 -20.53 -22.49 -9.23
CA GLY A 180 -20.33 -22.16 -10.64
C GLY A 180 -19.01 -22.69 -11.22
N THR A 181 -18.49 -21.98 -12.20
CA THR A 181 -17.21 -22.25 -12.88
C THR A 181 -16.32 -21.00 -12.86
N THR A 182 -15.07 -21.10 -13.30
CA THR A 182 -14.10 -19.98 -13.30
C THR A 182 -14.64 -18.73 -14.00
N ASN A 183 -15.34 -18.89 -15.12
CA ASN A 183 -15.82 -17.76 -15.94
C ASN A 183 -17.35 -17.58 -15.91
N ARG A 184 -18.09 -18.51 -15.29
CA ARG A 184 -19.57 -18.41 -15.27
C ARG A 184 -20.13 -18.94 -13.96
N THR A 185 -20.82 -18.05 -13.24
CA THR A 185 -21.59 -18.37 -12.05
C THR A 185 -22.97 -17.76 -12.20
N HIS A 186 -24.00 -18.52 -11.88
CA HIS A 186 -25.40 -18.13 -11.98
C HIS A 186 -26.06 -18.21 -10.59
N LEU A 187 -27.13 -17.46 -10.37
CA LEU A 187 -27.86 -17.45 -9.09
C LEU A 187 -28.29 -18.87 -8.65
N LYS A 188 -28.69 -19.72 -9.60
CA LYS A 188 -29.03 -21.11 -9.33
C LYS A 188 -27.90 -21.94 -8.69
N ASP A 189 -26.64 -21.59 -8.98
CA ASP A 189 -25.50 -22.30 -8.41
C ASP A 189 -25.38 -22.02 -6.93
N TYR A 190 -25.65 -20.79 -6.49
CA TYR A 190 -25.77 -20.43 -5.07
C TYR A 190 -26.98 -21.08 -4.43
N GLN A 191 -28.17 -21.02 -5.06
CA GLN A 191 -29.39 -21.63 -4.56
C GLN A 191 -29.23 -23.12 -4.27
N GLN A 192 -28.54 -23.86 -5.15
CA GLN A 192 -28.29 -25.30 -5.01
C GLN A 192 -27.25 -25.63 -3.92
N ALA A 193 -26.37 -24.69 -3.59
CA ALA A 193 -25.34 -24.86 -2.57
C ALA A 193 -25.83 -24.58 -1.15
N ILE A 194 -26.92 -23.80 -1.00
CA ILE A 194 -27.50 -23.46 0.31
C ILE A 194 -28.07 -24.69 0.98
N ASN A 195 -27.68 -24.92 2.22
CA ASN A 195 -28.17 -26.02 3.06
C ASN A 195 -28.15 -25.60 4.55
N PRO A 196 -28.63 -26.41 5.49
CA PRO A 196 -28.71 -26.05 6.92
C PRO A 196 -27.35 -25.71 7.59
N ARG A 197 -26.22 -25.99 6.95
CA ARG A 197 -24.88 -25.61 7.44
C ARG A 197 -24.38 -24.28 6.85
N THR A 198 -25.09 -23.71 5.89
CA THR A 198 -24.73 -22.42 5.30
C THR A 198 -24.93 -21.31 6.30
N ALA A 199 -23.87 -20.54 6.60
CA ALA A 199 -23.91 -19.46 7.59
C ALA A 199 -24.15 -18.08 6.98
N LEU A 200 -23.64 -17.84 5.77
CA LEU A 200 -23.74 -16.58 5.04
C LEU A 200 -23.52 -16.82 3.53
N LEU A 201 -23.93 -15.85 2.71
CA LEU A 201 -23.48 -15.74 1.31
C LEU A 201 -22.37 -14.72 1.22
N MET A 202 -21.39 -15.00 0.37
CA MET A 202 -20.22 -14.11 0.20
C MET A 202 -19.96 -13.81 -1.26
N LYS A 203 -19.63 -12.53 -1.53
CA LYS A 203 -19.09 -12.07 -2.80
C LYS A 203 -17.73 -11.46 -2.57
N VAL A 204 -16.77 -11.76 -3.46
CA VAL A 204 -15.43 -11.19 -3.44
C VAL A 204 -15.20 -10.43 -4.73
N HIS A 205 -14.88 -9.13 -4.60
CA HIS A 205 -14.54 -8.33 -5.76
C HIS A 205 -13.17 -8.70 -6.32
N THR A 206 -13.11 -8.98 -7.62
CA THR A 206 -11.87 -9.36 -8.33
C THR A 206 -11.02 -8.12 -8.64
N SER A 207 -10.52 -7.45 -7.59
CA SER A 207 -9.83 -6.17 -7.69
C SER A 207 -8.48 -6.22 -8.44
N ASN A 208 -7.88 -7.40 -8.62
CA ASN A 208 -6.53 -7.56 -9.15
C ASN A 208 -6.42 -8.41 -10.43
N TYR A 209 -7.54 -8.84 -10.98
CA TYR A 209 -7.62 -9.51 -12.29
C TYR A 209 -8.99 -9.29 -12.94
N ALA A 210 -9.08 -9.54 -14.24
CA ALA A 210 -10.33 -9.53 -15.00
C ALA A 210 -10.52 -10.88 -15.71
N VAL A 211 -11.76 -11.35 -15.73
CA VAL A 211 -12.17 -12.51 -16.56
C VAL A 211 -12.92 -11.99 -17.77
N GLU A 212 -12.34 -12.19 -18.96
CA GLU A 212 -12.87 -11.66 -20.20
C GLU A 212 -13.43 -12.76 -21.10
N GLY A 213 -14.30 -12.40 -22.05
CA GLY A 213 -14.88 -13.30 -23.04
C GLY A 213 -16.28 -13.76 -22.66
N PHE A 214 -16.54 -15.05 -22.72
CA PHE A 214 -17.86 -15.62 -22.44
C PHE A 214 -18.06 -15.83 -20.93
N THR A 215 -18.43 -14.77 -20.23
CA THR A 215 -18.52 -14.70 -18.77
C THR A 215 -19.95 -14.51 -18.28
N ALA A 216 -20.21 -14.88 -17.02
CA ALA A 216 -21.39 -14.52 -16.25
C ALA A 216 -21.04 -14.47 -14.76
N ALA A 217 -21.48 -13.45 -14.08
CA ALA A 217 -21.36 -13.30 -12.62
C ALA A 217 -22.73 -12.91 -12.06
N VAL A 218 -23.01 -13.30 -10.82
CA VAL A 218 -24.20 -12.85 -10.09
C VAL A 218 -23.89 -11.49 -9.50
N ASP A 219 -24.76 -10.52 -9.69
CA ASP A 219 -24.59 -9.20 -9.12
C ASP A 219 -25.00 -9.13 -7.62
N GLU A 220 -24.65 -8.02 -6.97
CA GLU A 220 -24.90 -7.85 -5.53
C GLU A 220 -26.39 -7.84 -5.20
N PRO A 221 -27.29 -7.13 -5.91
CA PRO A 221 -28.72 -7.14 -5.61
C PRO A 221 -29.36 -8.52 -5.71
N GLU A 222 -28.96 -9.37 -6.68
CA GLU A 222 -29.48 -10.72 -6.82
C GLU A 222 -29.06 -11.62 -5.64
N LEU A 223 -27.77 -11.53 -5.22
CA LEU A 223 -27.28 -12.27 -4.04
C LEU A 223 -27.88 -11.77 -2.74
N ALA A 224 -28.05 -10.47 -2.58
CA ALA A 224 -28.71 -9.87 -1.41
C ALA A 224 -30.17 -10.35 -1.28
N ALA A 225 -30.91 -10.36 -2.39
CA ALA A 225 -32.30 -10.86 -2.40
C ALA A 225 -32.36 -12.34 -2.00
N LEU A 226 -31.44 -13.18 -2.55
CA LEU A 226 -31.36 -14.58 -2.18
C LEU A 226 -30.99 -14.77 -0.69
N ALA A 227 -30.02 -14.01 -0.19
CA ALA A 227 -29.62 -14.09 1.20
C ALA A 227 -30.78 -13.71 2.14
N GLN A 228 -31.50 -12.64 1.82
CA GLN A 228 -32.68 -12.21 2.56
C GLN A 228 -33.78 -13.27 2.56
N GLU A 229 -34.08 -13.88 1.41
CA GLU A 229 -35.08 -14.97 1.28
C GLU A 229 -34.72 -16.17 2.18
N GLN A 230 -33.43 -16.48 2.29
CA GLN A 230 -32.92 -17.61 3.09
C GLN A 230 -32.61 -17.23 4.55
N GLY A 231 -32.78 -15.97 4.94
CA GLY A 231 -32.45 -15.48 6.28
C GLY A 231 -30.96 -15.53 6.63
N LEU A 232 -30.09 -15.44 5.62
CA LEU A 232 -28.63 -15.48 5.74
C LEU A 232 -28.03 -14.08 5.61
N PRO A 233 -26.96 -13.74 6.34
CA PRO A 233 -26.19 -12.53 6.07
C PRO A 233 -25.53 -12.58 4.68
N PHE A 234 -25.45 -11.40 4.03
CA PHE A 234 -24.68 -11.20 2.78
C PHE A 234 -23.44 -10.35 3.04
N VAL A 235 -22.27 -10.91 2.78
CA VAL A 235 -20.97 -10.29 3.02
C VAL A 235 -20.28 -9.99 1.68
N VAL A 236 -19.79 -8.75 1.51
CA VAL A 236 -19.03 -8.34 0.31
C VAL A 236 -17.63 -7.92 0.71
N ASP A 237 -16.62 -8.61 0.16
CA ASP A 237 -15.21 -8.19 0.26
C ASP A 237 -14.82 -7.38 -0.96
N LEU A 238 -14.69 -6.06 -0.82
CA LEU A 238 -14.37 -5.14 -1.90
C LEU A 238 -12.85 -4.99 -2.12
N GLY A 239 -12.07 -5.16 -1.08
CA GLY A 239 -10.61 -5.11 -1.15
C GLY A 239 -10.00 -3.76 -1.51
N SER A 240 -10.54 -3.04 -2.50
CA SER A 240 -9.95 -1.80 -3.04
C SER A 240 -10.15 -0.55 -2.17
N GLY A 241 -11.25 -0.45 -1.42
CA GLY A 241 -11.53 0.65 -0.50
C GLY A 241 -11.90 1.97 -1.19
N ASN A 242 -12.59 1.91 -2.31
CA ASN A 242 -13.07 3.10 -3.01
C ASN A 242 -14.34 3.66 -2.33
N LEU A 243 -14.33 4.95 -1.97
CA LEU A 243 -15.46 5.64 -1.32
C LEU A 243 -16.21 6.62 -2.25
N ILE A 244 -15.71 6.88 -3.44
CA ILE A 244 -16.25 7.90 -4.36
C ILE A 244 -16.37 7.36 -5.78
N ASP A 245 -17.21 7.99 -6.59
CA ASP A 245 -17.30 7.68 -8.01
C ASP A 245 -16.08 8.22 -8.77
N PHE A 246 -15.15 7.33 -9.12
CA PHE A 246 -13.96 7.67 -9.88
C PHE A 246 -14.26 8.24 -11.26
N THR A 247 -15.42 7.91 -11.85
CA THR A 247 -15.79 8.42 -13.19
C THR A 247 -16.02 9.93 -13.18
N ALA A 248 -16.43 10.50 -12.04
CA ALA A 248 -16.54 11.95 -11.86
C ALA A 248 -15.19 12.69 -11.96
N TYR A 249 -14.09 11.96 -11.80
CA TYR A 249 -12.72 12.48 -11.92
C TYR A 249 -12.03 12.06 -13.22
N GLY A 250 -12.79 11.51 -14.19
CA GLY A 250 -12.25 11.02 -15.46
C GLY A 250 -11.41 9.73 -15.34
N LEU A 251 -11.52 9.02 -14.21
CA LEU A 251 -10.86 7.76 -13.96
C LEU A 251 -11.75 6.56 -14.33
N PRO A 252 -11.19 5.37 -14.52
CA PRO A 252 -11.96 4.14 -14.74
C PRO A 252 -12.94 3.87 -13.60
N HIS A 253 -14.08 3.25 -13.94
CA HIS A 253 -15.05 2.83 -12.94
C HIS A 253 -14.47 1.79 -11.99
N GLU A 254 -14.70 1.99 -10.69
CA GLU A 254 -14.41 1.06 -9.60
C GLU A 254 -15.61 1.05 -8.65
N PRO A 255 -16.05 -0.11 -8.16
CA PRO A 255 -17.16 -0.19 -7.22
C PRO A 255 -16.96 0.73 -6.01
N VAL A 256 -17.99 1.48 -5.66
CA VAL A 256 -18.01 2.33 -4.48
C VAL A 256 -18.49 1.51 -3.29
N THR A 257 -17.82 1.61 -2.14
CA THR A 257 -18.14 0.83 -0.95
C THR A 257 -19.57 1.04 -0.47
N GLY A 258 -20.06 2.29 -0.49
CA GLY A 258 -21.44 2.62 -0.14
C GLY A 258 -22.48 1.95 -1.05
N SER A 259 -22.19 1.80 -2.33
CA SER A 259 -23.10 1.13 -3.27
C SER A 259 -23.33 -0.33 -2.93
N ALA A 260 -22.34 -1.05 -2.38
CA ALA A 260 -22.55 -2.43 -1.94
C ALA A 260 -23.55 -2.53 -0.77
N ILE A 261 -23.53 -1.54 0.14
CA ILE A 261 -24.54 -1.43 1.20
C ILE A 261 -25.94 -1.13 0.61
N GLU A 262 -26.02 -0.17 -0.33
CA GLU A 262 -27.27 0.15 -1.04
C GLU A 262 -27.82 -1.05 -1.83
N HIS A 263 -26.95 -1.90 -2.37
CA HIS A 263 -27.30 -3.14 -3.06
C HIS A 263 -27.69 -4.27 -2.10
N GLY A 264 -27.67 -4.04 -0.78
CA GLY A 264 -28.17 -4.97 0.24
C GLY A 264 -27.09 -5.82 0.92
N ALA A 265 -25.81 -5.45 0.83
CA ALA A 265 -24.79 -6.10 1.65
C ALA A 265 -25.03 -5.80 3.14
N ASP A 266 -25.05 -6.85 3.97
CA ASP A 266 -25.15 -6.73 5.42
C ASP A 266 -23.82 -6.34 6.06
N VAL A 267 -22.71 -6.76 5.47
CA VAL A 267 -21.35 -6.43 5.90
C VAL A 267 -20.45 -6.24 4.68
N VAL A 268 -19.64 -5.18 4.68
CA VAL A 268 -18.59 -4.94 3.71
C VAL A 268 -17.23 -4.93 4.38
N THR A 269 -16.18 -5.41 3.67
CA THR A 269 -14.79 -5.31 4.12
C THR A 269 -13.92 -4.68 3.03
N PHE A 270 -12.97 -3.83 3.44
CA PHE A 270 -12.06 -3.17 2.50
C PHE A 270 -10.78 -2.64 3.15
N SER A 271 -9.78 -2.31 2.31
CA SER A 271 -8.47 -1.82 2.74
C SER A 271 -8.43 -0.30 2.85
N GLY A 272 -7.72 0.23 3.85
CA GLY A 272 -7.50 1.67 3.98
C GLY A 272 -6.33 2.21 3.17
N ASP A 273 -5.33 1.40 2.85
CA ASP A 273 -4.07 1.80 2.21
C ASP A 273 -4.04 1.63 0.68
N LYS A 274 -5.22 1.43 0.07
CA LYS A 274 -5.38 1.39 -1.38
C LYS A 274 -6.08 2.65 -1.89
N LEU A 275 -7.23 2.51 -2.59
CA LEU A 275 -7.93 3.65 -3.20
C LEU A 275 -8.46 4.66 -2.19
N LEU A 276 -8.74 4.23 -0.95
CA LEU A 276 -9.04 5.17 0.14
C LEU A 276 -7.88 6.15 0.42
N GLY A 277 -6.63 5.81 0.09
CA GLY A 277 -5.49 6.72 0.27
C GLY A 277 -5.07 6.93 1.72
N GLY A 278 -5.48 6.04 2.62
CA GLY A 278 -5.20 6.10 4.05
C GLY A 278 -4.06 5.20 4.51
N PRO A 279 -3.91 5.03 5.83
CA PRO A 279 -2.96 4.09 6.41
C PRO A 279 -3.40 2.65 6.20
N GLN A 280 -2.46 1.69 6.36
CA GLN A 280 -2.81 0.28 6.32
C GLN A 280 -3.79 -0.06 7.45
N CYS A 281 -5.01 -0.42 7.09
CA CYS A 281 -6.04 -0.97 7.96
C CYS A 281 -7.04 -1.79 7.15
N GLY A 282 -7.83 -2.59 7.84
CA GLY A 282 -9.04 -3.23 7.32
C GLY A 282 -10.26 -2.60 7.97
N ILE A 283 -11.21 -2.21 7.18
CA ILE A 283 -12.46 -1.62 7.64
C ILE A 283 -13.57 -2.67 7.45
N ILE A 284 -14.38 -2.86 8.48
CA ILE A 284 -15.56 -3.74 8.48
C ILE A 284 -16.74 -2.85 8.82
N ALA A 285 -17.73 -2.76 7.94
CA ALA A 285 -18.87 -1.89 8.12
C ALA A 285 -20.15 -2.58 7.68
N GLY A 286 -21.29 -2.26 8.31
CA GLY A 286 -22.56 -2.90 7.98
C GLY A 286 -23.59 -2.78 9.07
N ARG A 287 -24.48 -3.77 9.13
CA ARG A 287 -25.55 -3.87 10.12
C ARG A 287 -25.00 -3.92 11.55
N LYS A 288 -25.58 -3.15 12.42
CA LYS A 288 -25.13 -3.00 13.81
C LYS A 288 -25.07 -4.32 14.59
N ASP A 289 -26.08 -5.18 14.46
CA ASP A 289 -26.13 -6.47 15.17
C ASP A 289 -24.96 -7.39 14.78
N LEU A 290 -24.55 -7.39 13.51
CA LEU A 290 -23.43 -8.17 13.03
C LEU A 290 -22.08 -7.55 13.44
N ILE A 291 -21.95 -6.23 13.35
CA ILE A 291 -20.73 -5.52 13.76
C ILE A 291 -20.51 -5.66 15.28
N ASP A 292 -21.54 -5.58 16.10
CA ASP A 292 -21.45 -5.78 17.56
C ASP A 292 -20.96 -7.21 17.91
N ARG A 293 -21.42 -8.24 17.18
CA ARG A 293 -20.89 -9.61 17.30
C ARG A 293 -19.41 -9.69 16.91
N ILE A 294 -19.01 -9.05 15.80
CA ILE A 294 -17.64 -9.02 15.31
C ILE A 294 -16.72 -8.31 16.32
N ARG A 295 -17.14 -7.21 16.91
CA ARG A 295 -16.42 -6.49 17.97
C ARG A 295 -16.21 -7.34 19.22
N SER A 296 -17.19 -8.16 19.56
CA SER A 296 -17.16 -9.03 20.74
C SER A 296 -16.27 -10.26 20.57
N ASN A 297 -15.81 -10.58 19.35
CA ASN A 297 -14.92 -11.71 19.11
C ASN A 297 -13.55 -11.48 19.77
N PRO A 298 -13.00 -12.43 20.55
CA PRO A 298 -11.69 -12.31 21.19
C PRO A 298 -10.54 -12.00 20.24
N LEU A 299 -10.61 -12.43 18.97
CA LEU A 299 -9.62 -12.12 17.94
C LEU A 299 -9.51 -10.62 17.65
N LYS A 300 -10.59 -9.84 17.82
CA LYS A 300 -10.59 -8.38 17.66
C LYS A 300 -9.48 -7.73 18.49
N ARG A 301 -9.24 -8.23 19.72
CA ARG A 301 -8.16 -7.70 20.56
C ARG A 301 -6.76 -7.90 19.96
N ALA A 302 -6.53 -9.01 19.29
CA ALA A 302 -5.25 -9.29 18.62
C ALA A 302 -5.08 -8.49 17.32
N LEU A 303 -6.19 -8.10 16.69
CA LEU A 303 -6.20 -7.45 15.37
C LEU A 303 -6.45 -5.93 15.42
N ARG A 304 -6.61 -5.34 16.60
CA ARG A 304 -6.98 -3.93 16.76
C ARG A 304 -5.86 -2.97 16.36
N LEU A 305 -6.24 -1.80 15.87
CA LEU A 305 -5.32 -0.73 15.51
C LEU A 305 -4.66 -0.06 16.73
N ASP A 306 -3.49 0.51 16.51
CA ASP A 306 -2.81 1.44 17.42
C ASP A 306 -3.29 2.89 17.24
N LYS A 307 -2.87 3.79 18.13
CA LYS A 307 -3.29 5.20 18.13
C LYS A 307 -2.78 5.98 16.91
N ILE A 308 -1.61 5.62 16.36
CA ILE A 308 -1.00 6.34 15.25
C ILE A 308 -1.81 6.07 13.97
N THR A 309 -2.12 4.80 13.71
CA THR A 309 -2.94 4.40 12.57
C THR A 309 -4.36 4.97 12.65
N LEU A 310 -4.99 4.97 13.85
CA LEU A 310 -6.32 5.57 14.04
C LEU A 310 -6.32 7.09 13.78
N ALA A 311 -5.31 7.82 14.25
CA ALA A 311 -5.20 9.25 13.99
C ALA A 311 -5.07 9.54 12.49
N ALA A 312 -4.21 8.80 11.80
CA ALA A 312 -4.06 8.95 10.34
C ALA A 312 -5.36 8.62 9.60
N LEU A 313 -6.02 7.52 9.95
CA LEU A 313 -7.29 7.12 9.33
C LEU A 313 -8.37 8.18 9.53
N SER A 314 -8.51 8.71 10.75
CA SER A 314 -9.48 9.76 11.07
C SER A 314 -9.30 10.99 10.18
N GLU A 315 -8.06 11.47 10.00
CA GLU A 315 -7.81 12.65 9.16
C GLU A 315 -8.07 12.37 7.68
N VAL A 316 -7.70 11.19 7.17
CA VAL A 316 -8.02 10.81 5.80
C VAL A 316 -9.53 10.74 5.56
N LEU A 317 -10.28 10.12 6.47
CA LEU A 317 -11.75 10.04 6.35
C LEU A 317 -12.41 11.42 6.35
N LYS A 318 -11.88 12.41 7.11
CA LYS A 318 -12.39 13.78 7.11
C LYS A 318 -12.28 14.46 5.75
N LEU A 319 -11.23 14.16 4.96
CA LEU A 319 -11.06 14.72 3.61
C LEU A 319 -12.22 14.34 2.68
N TYR A 320 -12.78 13.15 2.84
CA TYR A 320 -13.91 12.68 2.03
C TYR A 320 -15.22 13.43 2.27
N ARG A 321 -15.31 14.24 3.32
CA ARG A 321 -16.41 15.19 3.51
C ARG A 321 -16.40 16.37 2.54
N HIS A 322 -15.25 16.58 1.87
CA HIS A 322 -15.00 17.65 0.91
C HIS A 322 -14.51 17.06 -0.42
N PRO A 323 -15.37 16.31 -1.17
CA PRO A 323 -14.95 15.57 -2.35
C PRO A 323 -14.35 16.47 -3.44
N GLU A 324 -14.75 17.73 -3.51
CA GLU A 324 -14.20 18.74 -4.43
C GLU A 324 -12.72 19.07 -4.19
N GLN A 325 -12.19 18.81 -2.99
CA GLN A 325 -10.78 19.07 -2.60
C GLN A 325 -9.90 17.81 -2.64
N LEU A 326 -10.50 16.63 -2.82
CA LEU A 326 -9.76 15.36 -2.75
C LEU A 326 -8.63 15.27 -3.77
N ALA A 327 -8.82 15.81 -4.97
CA ALA A 327 -7.80 15.80 -6.02
C ALA A 327 -6.54 16.62 -5.66
N GLU A 328 -6.65 17.56 -4.74
CA GLU A 328 -5.55 18.39 -4.27
C GLU A 328 -4.95 17.86 -2.94
N GLU A 329 -5.81 17.53 -1.98
CA GLU A 329 -5.39 17.25 -0.61
C GLU A 329 -5.00 15.80 -0.37
N LEU A 330 -5.60 14.84 -1.09
CA LEU A 330 -5.30 13.41 -0.95
C LEU A 330 -4.24 12.97 -1.98
N PRO A 331 -3.01 12.61 -1.58
CA PRO A 331 -1.94 12.28 -2.53
C PRO A 331 -2.33 11.20 -3.55
N THR A 332 -3.06 10.16 -3.15
CA THR A 332 -3.55 9.13 -4.07
C THR A 332 -4.40 9.74 -5.18
N MET A 333 -5.38 10.58 -4.84
CA MET A 333 -6.23 11.24 -5.82
C MET A 333 -5.45 12.24 -6.67
N ARG A 334 -4.57 13.04 -6.06
CA ARG A 334 -3.70 13.98 -6.77
C ARG A 334 -2.87 13.28 -7.85
N TYR A 335 -2.25 12.13 -7.53
CA TYR A 335 -1.49 11.37 -8.53
C TYR A 335 -2.39 10.78 -9.62
N LEU A 336 -3.54 10.23 -9.26
CA LEU A 336 -4.45 9.62 -10.23
C LEU A 336 -5.06 10.64 -11.21
N THR A 337 -5.42 11.84 -10.73
CA THR A 337 -6.10 12.89 -11.51
C THR A 337 -5.16 13.88 -12.18
N ARG A 338 -3.84 13.76 -11.94
CA ARG A 338 -2.83 14.66 -12.48
C ARG A 338 -2.90 14.74 -13.99
N ASP A 339 -2.98 15.97 -14.54
CA ASP A 339 -3.06 16.22 -15.97
C ASP A 339 -1.78 15.77 -16.70
N VAL A 340 -1.93 15.07 -17.81
CA VAL A 340 -0.80 14.57 -18.62
C VAL A 340 0.05 15.71 -19.15
N SER A 341 -0.56 16.84 -19.50
CA SER A 341 0.16 18.02 -20.01
C SER A 341 1.11 18.60 -18.97
N ASP A 342 0.78 18.52 -17.68
CA ASP A 342 1.66 19.00 -16.61
C ASP A 342 2.80 18.00 -16.34
N ILE A 343 2.53 16.70 -16.46
CA ILE A 343 3.57 15.66 -16.39
C ILE A 343 4.54 15.81 -17.58
N GLU A 344 4.03 16.09 -18.78
CA GLU A 344 4.84 16.34 -19.98
C GLU A 344 5.73 17.57 -19.82
N LYS A 345 5.19 18.70 -19.35
CA LYS A 345 5.99 19.91 -19.05
C LYS A 345 7.13 19.60 -18.07
N GLN A 346 6.82 18.84 -17.02
CA GLN A 346 7.84 18.42 -16.05
C GLN A 346 8.90 17.53 -16.68
N ALA A 347 8.53 16.60 -17.56
CA ALA A 347 9.46 15.75 -18.28
C ALA A 347 10.40 16.56 -19.20
N LEU A 348 9.85 17.53 -19.93
CA LEU A 348 10.63 18.43 -20.81
C LEU A 348 11.61 19.28 -20.02
N LEU A 349 11.26 19.69 -18.80
CA LEU A 349 12.16 20.44 -17.92
C LEU A 349 13.28 19.56 -17.37
N LEU A 350 12.97 18.32 -16.98
CA LEU A 350 13.92 17.41 -16.32
C LEU A 350 14.88 16.70 -17.28
N ALA A 351 14.47 16.47 -18.52
CA ALA A 351 15.29 15.70 -19.48
C ALA A 351 16.67 16.30 -19.72
N PRO A 352 16.85 17.60 -19.98
CA PRO A 352 18.17 18.21 -20.14
C PRO A 352 19.04 18.09 -18.89
N ALA A 353 18.47 18.40 -17.71
CA ALA A 353 19.19 18.34 -16.44
C ALA A 353 19.69 16.93 -16.12
N LEU A 354 18.87 15.92 -16.40
CA LEU A 354 19.29 14.53 -16.23
C LEU A 354 20.34 14.11 -17.25
N ALA A 355 20.21 14.53 -18.52
CA ALA A 355 21.19 14.22 -19.57
C ALA A 355 22.59 14.78 -19.24
N GLU A 356 22.66 15.97 -18.66
CA GLU A 356 23.93 16.57 -18.19
C GLU A 356 24.59 15.76 -17.07
N ASN A 357 23.81 15.03 -16.29
CA ASN A 357 24.26 14.24 -15.14
C ASN A 357 24.54 12.77 -15.46
N LEU A 358 24.43 12.37 -16.71
CA LEU A 358 24.73 11.01 -17.17
C LEU A 358 25.96 10.96 -18.07
N PRO A 359 26.73 9.85 -18.10
CA PRO A 359 27.76 9.61 -19.11
C PRO A 359 27.19 9.60 -20.54
N SER A 360 27.99 9.91 -21.53
CA SER A 360 27.61 10.00 -22.97
C SER A 360 27.10 8.67 -23.57
N ALA A 361 27.29 7.55 -22.86
CA ALA A 361 26.77 6.24 -23.25
C ALA A 361 25.22 6.13 -23.05
N TYR A 362 24.62 7.09 -22.37
CA TYR A 362 23.18 7.13 -22.12
C TYR A 362 22.54 8.28 -22.88
N THR A 363 21.35 8.02 -23.43
CA THR A 363 20.55 9.04 -24.10
C THR A 363 19.21 9.19 -23.37
N VAL A 364 18.91 10.41 -22.93
CA VAL A 364 17.65 10.76 -22.26
C VAL A 364 16.71 11.38 -23.28
N THR A 365 15.50 10.85 -23.33
CA THR A 365 14.38 11.40 -24.13
C THR A 365 13.13 11.47 -23.29
N THR A 366 12.17 12.27 -23.70
CA THR A 366 10.83 12.31 -23.12
C THR A 366 9.91 11.38 -23.89
N GLN A 367 8.96 10.73 -23.22
CA GLN A 367 8.07 9.78 -23.86
C GLN A 367 6.71 9.73 -23.15
N ALA A 368 5.63 9.72 -23.95
CA ALA A 368 4.30 9.36 -23.47
C ALA A 368 4.30 7.89 -23.01
N CYS A 369 3.66 7.60 -21.91
CA CYS A 369 3.56 6.27 -21.34
C CYS A 369 2.21 6.05 -20.67
N LEU A 370 2.03 4.87 -20.09
CA LEU A 370 0.84 4.51 -19.31
C LEU A 370 1.25 4.19 -17.88
N SER A 371 0.55 4.79 -16.92
CA SER A 371 0.64 4.44 -15.51
C SER A 371 -0.47 3.48 -15.13
N GLN A 372 -0.19 2.60 -14.16
CA GLN A 372 -1.16 1.73 -13.52
C GLN A 372 -1.67 2.38 -12.24
N ILE A 373 -2.97 2.20 -11.96
CA ILE A 373 -3.56 2.71 -10.71
C ILE A 373 -2.98 1.96 -9.50
N GLY A 374 -2.96 0.64 -9.55
CA GLY A 374 -2.35 -0.16 -8.49
C GLY A 374 -2.15 -1.62 -8.88
N SER A 375 -1.18 -2.28 -8.25
CA SER A 375 -0.92 -3.71 -8.46
C SER A 375 -1.92 -4.63 -7.74
N GLY A 376 -2.67 -4.11 -6.78
CA GLY A 376 -3.71 -4.83 -6.02
C GLY A 376 -5.08 -4.17 -6.07
N ALA A 377 -5.25 -3.17 -6.95
CA ALA A 377 -6.52 -2.53 -7.29
C ALA A 377 -6.39 -1.98 -8.71
N LEU A 378 -7.29 -2.36 -9.61
CA LEU A 378 -7.30 -1.94 -11.02
C LEU A 378 -5.96 -2.18 -11.78
N PRO A 379 -5.34 -3.36 -11.72
CA PRO A 379 -4.01 -3.60 -12.31
C PRO A 379 -4.03 -3.63 -13.83
N VAL A 380 -5.17 -3.92 -14.45
CA VAL A 380 -5.35 -3.95 -15.92
C VAL A 380 -5.74 -2.59 -16.48
N GLN A 381 -6.09 -1.63 -15.62
CA GLN A 381 -6.51 -0.31 -16.04
C GLN A 381 -5.33 0.66 -16.02
N ASN A 382 -5.11 1.28 -17.17
CA ASN A 382 -4.02 2.22 -17.38
C ASN A 382 -4.57 3.64 -17.55
N ILE A 383 -3.84 4.60 -17.01
CA ILE A 383 -4.10 6.03 -17.19
C ILE A 383 -2.96 6.67 -17.98
N PRO A 384 -3.26 7.58 -18.92
CA PRO A 384 -2.23 8.26 -19.71
C PRO A 384 -1.23 8.98 -18.80
N SER A 385 0.06 8.90 -19.12
CA SER A 385 1.13 9.53 -18.37
C SER A 385 2.28 9.96 -19.29
N PHE A 386 3.31 10.53 -18.71
CA PHE A 386 4.51 10.96 -19.42
C PHE A 386 5.75 10.73 -18.55
N GLY A 387 6.92 10.51 -19.18
CA GLY A 387 8.12 10.22 -18.41
C GLY A 387 9.42 10.42 -19.19
N LEU A 388 10.52 10.11 -18.50
CA LEU A 388 11.87 10.11 -19.06
C LEU A 388 12.22 8.68 -19.49
N ALA A 389 12.59 8.51 -20.75
CA ALA A 389 13.08 7.25 -21.30
C ALA A 389 14.58 7.33 -21.52
N ILE A 390 15.32 6.44 -20.89
CA ILE A 390 16.78 6.41 -20.97
C ILE A 390 17.20 5.14 -21.71
N THR A 391 17.93 5.32 -22.82
CA THR A 391 18.52 4.22 -23.58
C THR A 391 20.02 4.12 -23.31
N ALA A 392 20.58 2.94 -23.48
CA ALA A 392 22.00 2.66 -23.39
C ALA A 392 22.42 1.70 -24.51
N THR A 393 23.72 1.52 -24.70
CA THR A 393 24.24 0.63 -25.75
C THR A 393 24.09 -0.85 -25.44
N SER A 394 23.80 -1.22 -24.17
CA SER A 394 23.57 -2.60 -23.74
C SER A 394 22.61 -2.70 -22.57
N ASP A 395 21.97 -3.88 -22.42
CA ASP A 395 21.10 -4.19 -21.27
C ASP A 395 21.88 -4.19 -19.94
N ALA A 396 23.19 -4.49 -19.96
CA ALA A 396 24.03 -4.44 -18.77
C ALA A 396 24.16 -2.99 -18.26
N GLN A 397 24.35 -2.04 -19.16
CA GLN A 397 24.39 -0.61 -18.80
C GLN A 397 23.03 -0.10 -18.28
N LEU A 398 21.90 -0.55 -18.86
CA LEU A 398 20.59 -0.18 -18.33
C LEU A 398 20.38 -0.72 -16.91
N ARG A 399 20.83 -1.94 -16.62
CA ARG A 399 20.79 -2.48 -15.24
C ARG A 399 21.71 -1.69 -14.32
N ALA A 400 22.95 -1.40 -14.72
CA ALA A 400 23.87 -0.59 -13.94
C ALA A 400 23.29 0.81 -13.64
N LEU A 401 22.63 1.43 -14.61
CA LEU A 401 21.93 2.71 -14.40
C LEU A 401 20.78 2.58 -13.39
N SER A 402 19.97 1.54 -13.54
CA SER A 402 18.87 1.27 -12.57
C SER A 402 19.42 1.02 -11.15
N ASP A 403 20.57 0.34 -11.04
CA ASP A 403 21.27 0.14 -9.77
C ASP A 403 21.80 1.45 -9.19
N ALA A 404 22.41 2.30 -10.02
CA ALA A 404 22.87 3.62 -9.61
C ALA A 404 21.73 4.52 -9.12
N PHE A 405 20.56 4.52 -9.77
CA PHE A 405 19.39 5.24 -9.29
C PHE A 405 18.92 4.77 -7.91
N ARG A 406 19.00 3.46 -7.61
CA ARG A 406 18.66 2.92 -6.29
C ARG A 406 19.69 3.22 -5.21
N GLN A 407 20.91 3.62 -5.58
CA GLN A 407 21.97 4.00 -4.66
C GLN A 407 22.02 5.52 -4.36
N LEU A 408 21.15 6.32 -4.98
CA LEU A 408 21.02 7.73 -4.67
C LEU A 408 20.61 7.94 -3.19
N PRO A 409 20.90 9.09 -2.60
CA PRO A 409 20.51 9.41 -1.21
C PRO A 409 19.01 9.19 -0.92
N CYS A 410 18.15 9.57 -1.85
CA CYS A 410 16.76 9.14 -1.90
C CYS A 410 16.63 8.22 -3.13
N PRO A 411 16.58 6.89 -2.95
CA PRO A 411 16.52 5.95 -4.06
C PRO A 411 15.42 6.26 -5.05
N VAL A 412 15.72 6.16 -6.33
CA VAL A 412 14.73 6.33 -7.41
C VAL A 412 14.44 4.97 -8.03
N VAL A 413 13.16 4.62 -8.13
CA VAL A 413 12.72 3.35 -8.70
C VAL A 413 11.92 3.60 -9.97
N GLY A 414 12.50 3.17 -11.12
CA GLY A 414 11.85 3.14 -12.43
C GLY A 414 11.58 1.72 -12.89
N ARG A 415 11.16 1.56 -14.15
CA ARG A 415 10.97 0.24 -14.78
C ARG A 415 11.79 0.10 -16.05
N ILE A 416 12.37 -1.07 -16.27
CA ILE A 416 13.00 -1.41 -17.54
C ILE A 416 11.96 -2.08 -18.43
N ASN A 417 11.64 -1.47 -19.55
CA ASN A 417 10.75 -1.99 -20.57
C ASN A 417 11.27 -1.62 -21.97
N ASP A 418 11.10 -2.52 -22.95
CA ASP A 418 11.48 -2.30 -24.35
C ASP A 418 12.91 -1.73 -24.52
N LYS A 419 13.88 -2.28 -23.78
CA LYS A 419 15.30 -1.85 -23.76
C LYS A 419 15.52 -0.39 -23.35
N LYS A 420 14.66 0.16 -22.51
CA LYS A 420 14.76 1.49 -21.93
C LYS A 420 14.54 1.42 -20.43
N LEU A 421 15.23 2.25 -19.67
CA LEU A 421 14.81 2.59 -18.32
C LEU A 421 13.81 3.73 -18.42
N LEU A 422 12.57 3.45 -18.05
CA LEU A 422 11.48 4.43 -18.02
C LEU A 422 11.27 4.92 -16.60
N LEU A 423 11.32 6.23 -16.43
CA LEU A 423 10.97 6.96 -15.23
C LEU A 423 9.64 7.69 -15.47
N ASP A 424 8.55 7.12 -15.03
CA ASP A 424 7.21 7.67 -15.15
C ASP A 424 7.01 8.76 -14.09
N LEU A 425 6.74 10.00 -14.50
CA LEU A 425 6.76 11.16 -13.61
C LEU A 425 5.43 11.42 -12.90
N ARG A 426 4.41 10.59 -13.08
CA ARG A 426 3.08 10.78 -12.47
C ARG A 426 3.15 10.98 -10.97
N CYS A 427 3.99 10.25 -10.26
CA CYS A 427 4.14 10.31 -8.80
C CYS A 427 5.30 11.19 -8.33
N LEU A 428 5.86 12.04 -9.19
CA LEU A 428 6.93 12.96 -8.80
C LEU A 428 6.36 14.28 -8.28
N ASP A 429 6.41 14.48 -6.97
CA ASP A 429 6.08 15.75 -6.31
C ASP A 429 7.33 16.64 -6.25
N GLY A 430 7.43 17.60 -7.14
CA GLY A 430 8.56 18.53 -7.19
C GLY A 430 9.83 17.94 -7.82
N GLU A 431 10.66 18.81 -8.36
CA GLU A 431 11.83 18.40 -9.15
C GLU A 431 13.15 18.52 -8.37
N SER A 432 13.22 19.40 -7.38
CA SER A 432 14.47 19.84 -6.74
C SER A 432 15.29 18.66 -6.21
N GLN A 433 14.68 17.79 -5.39
CA GLN A 433 15.37 16.65 -4.80
C GLN A 433 15.88 15.67 -5.87
N PHE A 434 15.09 15.42 -6.92
CA PHE A 434 15.46 14.53 -8.00
C PHE A 434 16.65 15.08 -8.79
N VAL A 435 16.62 16.38 -9.14
CA VAL A 435 17.69 17.04 -9.91
C VAL A 435 18.98 17.14 -9.10
N GLU A 436 18.90 17.62 -7.86
CA GLU A 436 20.07 17.81 -6.98
C GLU A 436 20.87 16.53 -6.78
N GLN A 437 20.19 15.43 -6.51
CA GLN A 437 20.87 14.15 -6.26
C GLN A 437 21.35 13.45 -7.55
N SER A 438 20.77 13.77 -8.71
CA SER A 438 21.14 13.14 -9.99
C SER A 438 22.60 13.40 -10.38
N GLY A 439 23.22 14.47 -9.86
CA GLY A 439 24.65 14.76 -10.05
C GLY A 439 25.58 13.62 -9.58
N LYS A 440 25.15 12.80 -8.62
CA LYS A 440 25.91 11.64 -8.13
C LYS A 440 25.93 10.46 -9.09
N LEU A 441 25.06 10.43 -10.11
CA LEU A 441 24.97 9.30 -11.04
C LEU A 441 26.27 9.10 -11.82
N LYS A 442 27.00 10.17 -12.19
CA LYS A 442 28.30 10.04 -12.87
C LYS A 442 29.32 9.28 -12.04
N GLU A 443 29.39 9.56 -10.75
CA GLU A 443 30.30 8.90 -9.82
C GLU A 443 29.93 7.43 -9.64
N LEU A 444 28.63 7.14 -9.43
CA LEU A 444 28.11 5.79 -9.26
C LEU A 444 28.25 4.90 -10.51
N LEU A 445 28.29 5.50 -11.69
CA LEU A 445 28.44 4.79 -12.97
C LEU A 445 29.92 4.68 -13.43
N ALA A 446 30.82 5.37 -12.76
CA ALA A 446 32.28 5.29 -13.06
C ALA A 446 32.98 4.14 -12.29
N CYS A 447 32.31 3.60 -11.28
CA CYS A 447 32.76 2.44 -10.49
C CYS A 447 32.30 1.13 -11.12
#